data_48a3f75f67c85306f9c7aed2f4fea880
#
_entry.id   48a3f75f67c85306f9c7aed2f4fea880
#
_cell.length_a   1.000
_cell.length_b   1.000
_cell.length_c   1.000
_cell.angle_alpha   90.00
_cell.angle_beta   90.00
_cell.angle_gamma   90.00
#
_symmetry.space_group_name_H-M   'P 1'
#
loop_
_entity.id
_entity.type
_entity.pdbx_description
1 polymer ?
#
loop_
_entity_poly.entity_id
_entity_poly.type
_entity_poly.pdbx_seq_one_letter_code
_entity_poly.pdbx_strand_id
1 'polypeptide(L)'
;MTDKESYYKPKSISIAGVLFKIQYKPIEDFGACDIDKKVITIRESLSNQETLETILHESLHACLAVSGLSYLINNEDTEEA
;
A
#
# COMPACT_ATOMS: atom_id res chain seq x y z
N MET A 1 15.71 -17.70 12.71
CA MET A 1 16.10 -16.94 11.88
C MET A 1 15.22 -16.88 10.76
N THR A 2 14.96 -17.88 10.16
CA THR A 2 14.02 -17.84 9.09
C THR A 2 12.67 -17.36 9.52
N ASP A 3 12.33 -17.58 10.77
CA ASP A 3 11.03 -17.13 11.26
C ASP A 3 10.85 -15.66 11.08
N LYS A 4 11.90 -14.89 11.22
CA LYS A 4 11.77 -13.46 11.06
C LYS A 4 11.40 -13.08 9.66
N GLU A 5 11.88 -13.85 8.70
CA GLU A 5 11.59 -13.55 7.33
C GLU A 5 10.15 -13.84 6.99
N SER A 6 9.50 -14.70 7.80
CA SER A 6 8.12 -15.06 7.56
C SER A 6 7.15 -13.97 7.99
N TYR A 7 7.67 -12.91 8.63
CA TYR A 7 6.79 -11.90 9.17
C TYR A 7 7.11 -10.52 8.66
N TYR A 8 7.10 -10.37 7.36
CA TYR A 8 7.32 -9.07 6.79
C TYR A 8 6.03 -8.26 6.91
N LYS A 9 5.86 -7.62 8.05
CA LYS A 9 4.66 -6.83 8.32
C LYS A 9 5.04 -5.50 8.95
N PRO A 10 5.58 -4.58 8.14
CA PRO A 10 5.91 -3.25 8.65
C PRO A 10 4.64 -2.55 9.13
N LYS A 11 4.79 -1.68 10.11
CA LYS A 11 3.64 -1.04 10.75
C LYS A 11 3.44 0.40 10.28
N SER A 12 4.39 0.95 9.59
CA SER A 12 4.25 2.31 9.09
C SER A 12 5.22 2.53 7.95
N ILE A 13 4.95 3.57 7.18
CA ILE A 13 5.82 3.94 6.09
C ILE A 13 5.69 5.43 5.86
N SER A 14 6.80 6.09 5.55
CA SER A 14 6.78 7.51 5.25
C SER A 14 6.74 7.68 3.74
N ILE A 15 5.75 8.40 3.25
CA ILE A 15 5.54 8.59 1.83
C ILE A 15 5.50 10.08 1.54
N ALA A 16 6.48 10.56 0.77
CA ALA A 16 6.56 11.98 0.43
C ALA A 16 6.50 12.84 1.68
N GLY A 17 7.17 12.39 2.74
CA GLY A 17 7.22 13.16 3.98
C GLY A 17 6.00 13.00 4.87
N VAL A 18 5.05 12.17 4.49
CA VAL A 18 3.82 11.95 5.26
C VAL A 18 3.84 10.53 5.82
N LEU A 19 3.60 10.41 7.11
CA LEU A 19 3.63 9.09 7.75
C LEU A 19 2.29 8.40 7.57
N PHE A 20 2.32 7.20 7.01
CA PHE A 20 1.14 6.36 6.86
C PHE A 20 1.26 5.17 7.78
N LYS A 21 0.15 4.81 8.40
CA LYS A 21 0.10 3.65 9.26
C LYS A 21 -0.32 2.46 8.40
N ILE A 22 0.30 1.30 8.65
CA ILE A 22 -0.04 0.09 7.92
C ILE A 22 -0.73 -0.87 8.87
N GLN A 23 -1.88 -1.36 8.47
CA GLN A 23 -2.62 -2.33 9.27
C GLN A 23 -2.95 -3.54 8.40
N TYR A 24 -3.16 -4.68 9.04
CA TYR A 24 -3.40 -5.94 8.35
C TYR A 24 -4.75 -6.47 8.78
N LYS A 25 -5.62 -6.74 7.81
CA LYS A 25 -6.98 -7.18 8.09
C LYS A 25 -7.43 -8.22 7.08
N PRO A 26 -8.46 -9.01 7.43
CA PRO A 26 -8.97 -10.05 6.52
C PRO A 26 -9.90 -9.45 5.47
N ILE A 27 -9.34 -8.66 4.57
CA ILE A 27 -10.11 -8.03 3.50
C ILE A 27 -9.99 -8.87 2.24
N GLU A 28 -10.92 -8.67 1.30
CA GLU A 28 -10.89 -9.42 0.07
C GLU A 28 -9.82 -8.94 -0.89
N ASP A 29 -9.64 -7.65 -0.95
CA ASP A 29 -8.60 -7.08 -1.81
C ASP A 29 -7.24 -7.30 -1.19
N PHE A 30 -6.20 -7.24 -2.00
CA PHE A 30 -4.85 -7.35 -1.49
C PHE A 30 -4.52 -6.19 -0.57
N GLY A 31 -4.98 -4.99 -0.91
CA GLY A 31 -4.73 -3.83 -0.09
C GLY A 31 -5.60 -2.65 -0.46
N ALA A 32 -5.58 -1.64 0.37
CA ALA A 32 -6.33 -0.41 0.15
C ALA A 32 -5.62 0.74 0.85
N CYS A 33 -5.84 1.95 0.39
CA CYS A 33 -5.20 3.11 0.96
C CYS A 33 -6.24 4.18 1.24
N ASP A 34 -6.25 4.69 2.47
CA ASP A 34 -7.12 5.80 2.86
C ASP A 34 -6.25 7.02 3.04
N ILE A 35 -6.28 7.91 2.08
CA ILE A 35 -5.42 9.10 2.09
C ILE A 35 -5.82 10.05 3.21
N ASP A 36 -7.10 10.19 3.46
CA ASP A 36 -7.56 11.11 4.49
C ASP A 36 -7.10 10.69 5.87
N LYS A 37 -7.18 9.41 6.16
CA LYS A 37 -6.77 8.90 7.46
C LYS A 37 -5.30 8.52 7.50
N LYS A 38 -4.65 8.51 6.35
CA LYS A 38 -3.24 8.14 6.23
C LYS A 38 -3.01 6.73 6.74
N VAL A 39 -3.83 5.81 6.24
CA VAL A 39 -3.77 4.41 6.63
C VAL A 39 -3.75 3.55 5.37
N ILE A 40 -2.83 2.59 5.36
CA ILE A 40 -2.77 1.57 4.33
C ILE A 40 -3.20 0.27 4.97
N THR A 41 -4.19 -0.40 4.39
CA THR A 41 -4.66 -1.67 4.89
C THR A 41 -4.18 -2.76 3.94
N ILE A 42 -3.58 -3.80 4.49
CA ILE A 42 -3.03 -4.91 3.71
C ILE A 42 -3.75 -6.18 4.14
N ARG A 43 -4.03 -7.05 3.17
CA ARG A 43 -4.65 -8.32 3.45
C ARG A 43 -3.72 -9.15 4.33
N GLU A 44 -4.24 -9.68 5.41
CA GLU A 44 -3.37 -10.29 6.42
C GLU A 44 -2.83 -11.67 6.04
N SER A 45 -3.43 -12.32 5.06
CA SER A 45 -3.04 -13.69 4.71
C SER A 45 -2.06 -13.79 3.56
N LEU A 46 -1.46 -12.69 3.15
CA LEU A 46 -0.53 -12.70 2.03
C LEU A 46 0.84 -13.22 2.44
N SER A 47 1.58 -13.75 1.47
CA SER A 47 2.96 -14.13 1.69
C SER A 47 3.79 -12.85 1.88
N ASN A 48 5.05 -13.03 2.31
CA ASN A 48 5.92 -11.87 2.48
C ASN A 48 6.13 -11.13 1.18
N GLN A 49 6.31 -11.85 0.09
CA GLN A 49 6.51 -11.20 -1.19
C GLN A 49 5.27 -10.45 -1.62
N GLU A 50 4.10 -11.07 -1.48
CA GLU A 50 2.86 -10.42 -1.84
C GLU A 50 2.60 -9.21 -0.97
N THR A 51 2.94 -9.31 0.32
CA THR A 51 2.79 -8.17 1.22
C THR A 51 3.65 -7.01 0.76
N LEU A 52 4.91 -7.28 0.43
CA LEU A 52 5.80 -6.23 -0.04
C LEU A 52 5.28 -5.61 -1.32
N GLU A 53 4.86 -6.44 -2.27
CA GLU A 53 4.37 -5.92 -3.54
C GLU A 53 3.13 -5.06 -3.34
N THR A 54 2.25 -5.49 -2.44
CA THR A 54 1.04 -4.74 -2.18
C THR A 54 1.34 -3.42 -1.50
N ILE A 55 2.28 -3.43 -0.55
CA ILE A 55 2.68 -2.19 0.12
C ILE A 55 3.27 -1.22 -0.90
N LEU A 56 4.11 -1.71 -1.81
CA LEU A 56 4.69 -0.84 -2.82
C LEU A 56 3.62 -0.26 -3.74
N HIS A 57 2.64 -1.09 -4.10
CA HIS A 57 1.55 -0.63 -4.97
C HIS A 57 0.73 0.45 -4.29
N GLU A 58 0.34 0.22 -3.04
CA GLU A 58 -0.46 1.21 -2.31
C GLU A 58 0.37 2.45 -2.00
N SER A 59 1.67 2.27 -1.77
CA SER A 59 2.54 3.41 -1.53
C SER A 59 2.65 4.30 -2.75
N LEU A 60 2.65 3.70 -3.94
CA LEU A 60 2.70 4.48 -5.17
C LEU A 60 1.43 5.32 -5.30
N HIS A 61 0.26 4.71 -5.06
CA HIS A 61 -0.99 5.46 -5.10
C HIS A 61 -0.96 6.61 -4.08
N ALA A 62 -0.50 6.32 -2.86
CA ALA A 62 -0.45 7.32 -1.81
C ALA A 62 0.52 8.45 -2.19
N CYS A 63 1.66 8.09 -2.74
CA CYS A 63 2.65 9.08 -3.12
C CYS A 63 2.10 10.03 -4.17
N LEU A 64 1.44 9.48 -5.18
CA LEU A 64 0.88 10.31 -6.23
C LEU A 64 -0.28 11.16 -5.71
N ALA A 65 -1.07 10.62 -4.80
CA ALA A 65 -2.17 11.38 -4.21
C ALA A 65 -1.67 12.54 -3.37
N VAL A 66 -0.66 12.28 -2.52
CA VAL A 66 -0.10 13.30 -1.66
C VAL A 66 0.56 14.39 -2.49
N SER A 67 1.18 14.01 -3.60
CA SER A 67 1.85 14.97 -4.48
C SER A 67 0.91 15.66 -5.45
N GLY A 68 -0.35 15.26 -5.47
CA GLY A 68 -1.30 15.86 -6.41
C GLY A 68 -1.19 15.30 -7.80
N LEU A 69 -0.56 14.13 -7.94
CA LEU A 69 -0.33 13.54 -9.26
C LEU A 69 -1.13 12.27 -9.48
N SER A 70 -2.17 12.04 -8.68
CA SER A 70 -2.94 10.80 -8.80
C SER A 70 -3.61 10.68 -10.15
N TYR A 71 -3.80 11.79 -10.85
CA TYR A 71 -4.41 11.75 -12.17
C TYR A 71 -3.58 10.94 -13.17
N LEU A 72 -2.30 10.75 -12.90
CA LEU A 72 -1.46 9.98 -13.80
C LEU A 72 -1.88 8.53 -13.82
N ILE A 73 -2.25 7.99 -12.66
CA ILE A 73 -2.70 6.62 -12.59
C ILE A 73 -4.05 6.47 -13.27
N ASN A 74 -4.93 7.43 -13.03
CA ASN A 74 -6.25 7.39 -13.65
C ASN A 74 -6.16 7.46 -15.17
N ASN A 75 -5.21 8.24 -15.67
CA ASN A 75 -5.02 8.33 -17.11
C ASN A 75 -4.58 7.01 -17.71
N GLU A 76 -3.72 6.31 -17.01
CA GLU A 76 -3.26 5.01 -17.48
C GLU A 76 -4.42 4.04 -17.57
N ASP A 77 -5.27 4.04 -16.56
CA ASP A 77 -6.42 3.16 -16.57
C ASP A 77 -7.34 3.51 -17.73
N THR A 78 -7.50 4.79 -17.98
CA THR A 78 -8.36 5.23 -19.06
C THR A 78 -7.83 4.78 -20.40
N GLU A 79 -6.54 4.85 -20.59
CA GLU A 79 -5.95 4.47 -21.85
C GLU A 79 -6.15 3.00 -22.15
N GLU A 80 -6.15 2.19 -21.14
CA GLU A 80 -6.33 0.77 -21.36
C GLU A 80 -7.77 0.44 -21.70
N ALA A 81 -8.66 1.27 -21.28
CA ALA A 81 -10.05 1.04 -21.58
C ALA A 81 -10.32 1.32 -23.05
#